data_e2f6cad4001e18e32a31e13461d8b2fb
#
_entry.id   e2f6cad4001e18e32a31e13461d8b2fb
#
_cell.length_a   1.000
_cell.length_b   1.000
_cell.length_c   1.000
_cell.angle_alpha   90.00
_cell.angle_beta   90.00
_cell.angle_gamma   90.00
#
_symmetry.space_group_name_H-M   'P 1'
#
loop_
_entity.id
_entity.type
_entity.pdbx_description
1 polymer ?
#
loop_
_entity_poly.entity_id
_entity_poly.type
_entity_poly.pdbx_seq_one_letter_code
_entity_poly.pdbx_strand_id
1 'polypeptide(L)'
;SDDWCDSDALESISHEISLLHRSDFYNEYCAISVLKRYVSGEVVGDDYSTIDKYGKTYIDRFNFRIRGDKWEIIRTSMHKNFKYNLALGERYMAPGYAWLMMGQKYNTVFINKAYSTIEYQKDGISRNNIIHRSGSPCNAMKYYHFASECSRGIFLKWKSIINYYRFYFHSSRENKIHGGI
;
A
#
# COMPACT_ATOMS: atom_id res chain seq x y z
N SER A 1 -4.60 -4.09 19.74
CA SER A 1 -4.99 -4.04 18.31
C SER A 1 -6.50 -3.93 18.22
N ASP A 2 -6.98 -3.02 17.43
CA ASP A 2 -8.40 -2.73 17.24
C ASP A 2 -8.99 -3.55 16.08
N ASP A 3 -8.11 -4.28 15.40
CA ASP A 3 -8.45 -5.13 14.27
C ASP A 3 -8.45 -6.60 14.71
N TRP A 4 -9.40 -7.38 14.19
CA TRP A 4 -9.45 -8.82 14.36
C TRP A 4 -9.79 -9.52 13.03
N CYS A 5 -9.43 -10.78 12.90
CA CYS A 5 -9.74 -11.59 11.72
C CYS A 5 -10.79 -12.66 12.05
N ASP A 6 -11.44 -13.14 11.01
CA ASP A 6 -12.38 -14.26 11.10
C ASP A 6 -11.63 -15.53 11.48
N SER A 7 -12.33 -16.46 12.11
CA SER A 7 -11.73 -17.73 12.56
C SER A 7 -11.19 -18.59 11.42
N ASP A 8 -11.78 -18.50 10.22
CA ASP A 8 -11.38 -19.22 9.02
C ASP A 8 -10.39 -18.46 8.12
N ALA A 9 -10.03 -17.23 8.50
CA ALA A 9 -9.20 -16.34 7.68
C ALA A 9 -7.83 -16.94 7.36
N LEU A 10 -7.13 -17.42 8.39
CA LEU A 10 -5.78 -17.99 8.21
C LEU A 10 -5.80 -19.28 7.43
N GLU A 11 -6.81 -20.12 7.61
CA GLU A 11 -6.99 -21.35 6.83
C GLU A 11 -7.22 -21.04 5.36
N SER A 12 -8.13 -20.09 5.06
CA SER A 12 -8.42 -19.65 3.71
C SER A 12 -7.20 -19.05 3.01
N ILE A 13 -6.43 -18.21 3.71
CA ILE A 13 -5.19 -17.64 3.20
C ILE A 13 -4.12 -18.72 2.97
N SER A 14 -3.97 -19.66 3.90
CA SER A 14 -3.04 -20.78 3.77
C SER A 14 -3.39 -21.67 2.56
N HIS A 15 -4.68 -21.88 2.32
CA HIS A 15 -5.14 -22.58 1.11
C HIS A 15 -4.70 -21.87 -0.16
N GLU A 16 -4.90 -20.55 -0.27
CA GLU A 16 -4.46 -19.76 -1.44
C GLU A 16 -2.93 -19.80 -1.61
N ILE A 17 -2.18 -19.71 -0.52
CA ILE A 17 -0.72 -19.86 -0.57
C ILE A 17 -0.33 -21.25 -1.11
N SER A 18 -1.04 -22.29 -0.68
CA SER A 18 -0.79 -23.66 -1.13
C SER A 18 -1.09 -23.85 -2.61
N LEU A 19 -2.15 -23.21 -3.13
CA LEU A 19 -2.47 -23.22 -4.56
C LEU A 19 -1.37 -22.54 -5.37
N LEU A 20 -0.91 -21.36 -4.93
CA LEU A 20 0.20 -20.66 -5.58
C LEU A 20 1.49 -21.48 -5.53
N HIS A 21 1.78 -22.12 -4.41
CA HIS A 21 3.01 -22.91 -4.24
C HIS A 21 3.10 -24.11 -5.19
N ARG A 22 1.95 -24.64 -5.60
CA ARG A 22 1.85 -25.73 -6.59
C ARG A 22 1.91 -25.26 -8.04
N SER A 23 1.85 -23.92 -8.25
CA SER A 23 1.90 -23.35 -9.60
C SER A 23 3.33 -22.99 -9.98
N ASP A 24 3.64 -23.04 -11.27
CA ASP A 24 4.91 -22.60 -11.84
C ASP A 24 5.15 -21.09 -11.62
N PHE A 25 4.10 -20.33 -11.33
CA PHE A 25 4.12 -18.89 -11.15
C PHE A 25 4.35 -18.43 -9.70
N TYR A 26 4.58 -19.34 -8.75
CA TYR A 26 4.73 -18.99 -7.33
C TYR A 26 5.71 -17.84 -7.08
N ASN A 27 6.85 -17.84 -7.79
CA ASN A 27 7.89 -16.84 -7.60
C ASN A 27 7.55 -15.47 -8.20
N GLU A 28 6.49 -15.37 -8.98
CA GLU A 28 6.00 -14.10 -9.52
C GLU A 28 5.12 -13.34 -8.52
N TYR A 29 4.66 -13.98 -7.43
CA TYR A 29 3.75 -13.40 -6.45
C TYR A 29 4.47 -13.08 -5.14
N CYS A 30 4.34 -11.82 -4.68
CA CYS A 30 4.92 -11.36 -3.42
C CYS A 30 3.90 -11.25 -2.29
N ALA A 31 2.61 -11.15 -2.60
CA ALA A 31 1.58 -10.87 -1.61
C ALA A 31 0.21 -11.42 -2.01
N ILE A 32 -0.64 -11.56 -1.00
CA ILE A 32 -2.09 -11.72 -1.11
C ILE A 32 -2.73 -10.50 -0.44
N SER A 33 -3.66 -9.86 -1.12
CA SER A 33 -4.41 -8.72 -0.61
C SER A 33 -5.88 -9.09 -0.47
N VAL A 34 -6.43 -8.96 0.72
CA VAL A 34 -7.82 -9.27 1.04
C VAL A 34 -8.54 -8.04 1.56
N LEU A 35 -9.87 -8.04 1.48
CA LEU A 35 -10.67 -6.93 1.95
C LEU A 35 -10.71 -6.88 3.48
N LYS A 36 -10.96 -5.69 3.99
CA LYS A 36 -11.38 -5.43 5.36
C LYS A 36 -12.82 -4.95 5.37
N ARG A 37 -13.51 -5.11 6.49
CA ARG A 37 -14.84 -4.56 6.72
C ARG A 37 -14.88 -3.79 8.04
N TYR A 38 -15.85 -2.90 8.15
CA TYR A 38 -16.23 -2.28 9.42
C TYR A 38 -17.02 -3.27 10.30
N VAL A 39 -17.20 -2.90 11.57
CA VAL A 39 -18.10 -3.63 12.49
C VAL A 39 -19.53 -3.71 11.95
N SER A 40 -19.95 -2.72 11.14
CA SER A 40 -21.25 -2.73 10.43
C SER A 40 -21.37 -3.81 9.36
N GLY A 41 -20.27 -4.46 8.96
CA GLY A 41 -20.21 -5.42 7.86
C GLY A 41 -19.86 -4.81 6.49
N GLU A 42 -19.90 -3.49 6.35
CA GLU A 42 -19.56 -2.81 5.11
C GLU A 42 -18.07 -2.92 4.79
N VAL A 43 -17.74 -3.11 3.51
CA VAL A 43 -16.34 -3.16 3.05
C VAL A 43 -15.68 -1.80 3.21
N VAL A 44 -14.43 -1.80 3.66
CA VAL A 44 -13.62 -0.60 3.81
C VAL A 44 -13.15 -0.11 2.44
N GLY A 45 -13.76 0.99 1.98
CA GLY A 45 -13.51 1.56 0.66
C GLY A 45 -14.08 0.73 -0.47
N ASP A 46 -13.34 0.59 -1.57
CA ASP A 46 -13.79 -0.14 -2.74
C ASP A 46 -13.42 -1.64 -2.62
N ASP A 47 -14.17 -2.50 -3.27
CA ASP A 47 -13.88 -3.94 -3.39
C ASP A 47 -12.93 -4.24 -4.57
N TYR A 48 -12.71 -5.52 -4.88
CA TYR A 48 -11.86 -5.96 -5.98
C TYR A 48 -12.65 -6.41 -7.23
N SER A 49 -13.90 -5.95 -7.39
CA SER A 49 -14.72 -6.32 -8.55
C SER A 49 -14.15 -5.86 -9.89
N THR A 50 -13.29 -4.84 -9.88
CA THR A 50 -12.69 -4.22 -11.08
C THR A 50 -11.27 -4.69 -11.38
N ILE A 51 -10.70 -5.59 -10.58
CA ILE A 51 -9.35 -6.12 -10.77
C ILE A 51 -9.37 -7.64 -10.75
N ASP A 52 -8.62 -8.26 -11.66
CA ASP A 52 -8.52 -9.71 -11.73
C ASP A 52 -7.80 -10.27 -10.48
N LYS A 53 -8.22 -11.44 -10.02
CA LYS A 53 -7.63 -12.13 -8.88
C LYS A 53 -6.13 -12.39 -9.06
N TYR A 54 -5.71 -12.73 -10.28
CA TYR A 54 -4.33 -13.08 -10.62
C TYR A 54 -3.79 -12.19 -11.74
N GLY A 55 -2.46 -12.19 -11.91
CA GLY A 55 -1.78 -11.49 -12.99
C GLY A 55 -1.78 -9.97 -12.89
N LYS A 56 -2.11 -9.42 -11.72
CA LYS A 56 -2.10 -7.97 -11.44
C LYS A 56 -1.14 -7.65 -10.31
N THR A 57 -0.65 -6.42 -10.34
CA THR A 57 0.30 -5.89 -9.35
C THR A 57 -0.37 -4.87 -8.44
N TYR A 58 0.33 -4.47 -7.39
CA TYR A 58 -0.13 -3.37 -6.55
C TYR A 58 -0.18 -2.03 -7.34
N ILE A 59 0.65 -1.88 -8.38
CA ILE A 59 0.57 -0.72 -9.29
C ILE A 59 -0.76 -0.73 -10.07
N ASP A 60 -1.27 -1.90 -10.45
CA ASP A 60 -2.60 -1.99 -11.07
C ASP A 60 -3.69 -1.54 -10.11
N ARG A 61 -3.68 -2.03 -8.85
CA ARG A 61 -4.60 -1.55 -7.81
C ARG A 61 -4.54 -0.03 -7.65
N PHE A 62 -3.34 0.54 -7.62
CA PHE A 62 -3.14 1.99 -7.53
C PHE A 62 -3.75 2.72 -8.73
N ASN A 63 -3.53 2.23 -9.95
CA ASN A 63 -4.05 2.84 -11.17
C ASN A 63 -5.57 2.65 -11.36
N PHE A 64 -6.13 1.53 -10.89
CA PHE A 64 -7.59 1.34 -10.81
C PHE A 64 -8.24 2.16 -9.70
N ARG A 65 -7.43 2.85 -8.87
CA ARG A 65 -7.87 3.75 -7.79
C ARG A 65 -8.72 3.05 -6.73
N ILE A 66 -8.49 1.76 -6.49
CA ILE A 66 -9.17 0.95 -5.46
C ILE A 66 -8.74 1.46 -4.09
N ARG A 67 -9.65 2.14 -3.40
CA ARG A 67 -9.44 2.85 -2.13
C ARG A 67 -9.67 1.94 -0.92
N GLY A 68 -9.34 2.48 0.23
CA GLY A 68 -9.56 1.85 1.53
C GLY A 68 -8.41 0.94 1.95
N ASP A 69 -8.32 0.76 3.27
CA ASP A 69 -7.37 -0.17 3.87
C ASP A 69 -7.72 -1.60 3.48
N LYS A 70 -6.70 -2.37 3.21
CA LYS A 70 -6.78 -3.79 2.90
C LYS A 70 -5.87 -4.55 3.86
N TRP A 71 -6.10 -5.82 4.00
CA TRP A 71 -5.17 -6.67 4.74
C TRP A 71 -4.20 -7.30 3.75
N GLU A 72 -2.95 -6.86 3.85
CA GLU A 72 -1.87 -7.28 2.97
C GLU A 72 -1.03 -8.36 3.67
N ILE A 73 -1.06 -9.56 3.13
CA ILE A 73 -0.25 -10.69 3.57
C ILE A 73 0.94 -10.83 2.64
N ILE A 74 2.15 -10.60 3.16
CA ILE A 74 3.34 -10.48 2.34
C ILE A 74 4.29 -11.64 2.57
N ARG A 75 4.90 -12.10 1.51
CA ARG A 75 6.00 -13.06 1.54
C ARG A 75 7.25 -12.39 2.13
N THR A 76 7.60 -12.77 3.36
CA THR A 76 8.66 -12.13 4.14
C THR A 76 10.01 -12.13 3.43
N SER A 77 10.37 -13.21 2.73
CA SER A 77 11.64 -13.31 1.97
C SER A 77 11.73 -12.26 0.86
N MET A 78 10.62 -11.90 0.24
CA MET A 78 10.58 -10.85 -0.78
C MET A 78 10.56 -9.46 -0.15
N HIS A 79 9.74 -9.25 0.89
CA HIS A 79 9.65 -7.95 1.57
C HIS A 79 11.00 -7.47 2.10
N LYS A 80 11.83 -8.36 2.62
CA LYS A 80 13.18 -8.02 3.14
C LYS A 80 14.08 -7.33 2.10
N ASN A 81 13.80 -7.48 0.81
CA ASN A 81 14.54 -6.83 -0.27
C ASN A 81 14.12 -5.39 -0.55
N PHE A 82 12.99 -4.94 0.05
CA PHE A 82 12.42 -3.61 -0.18
C PHE A 82 12.50 -2.78 1.10
N LYS A 83 13.70 -2.29 1.41
CA LYS A 83 13.95 -1.47 2.59
C LYS A 83 13.54 -0.02 2.33
N TYR A 84 12.96 0.61 3.35
CA TYR A 84 12.77 2.06 3.34
C TYR A 84 14.11 2.76 3.58
N ASN A 85 14.56 3.55 2.61
CA ASN A 85 15.68 4.47 2.83
C ASN A 85 15.09 5.80 3.30
N LEU A 86 14.89 5.93 4.62
CA LEU A 86 14.34 7.14 5.22
C LEU A 86 15.32 8.30 5.08
N ALA A 87 14.80 9.50 4.90
CA ALA A 87 15.59 10.72 4.98
C ALA A 87 16.07 10.94 6.44
N LEU A 88 17.24 11.52 6.59
CA LEU A 88 17.85 11.77 7.90
C LEU A 88 16.89 12.60 8.77
N GLY A 89 16.66 12.14 9.99
CA GLY A 89 15.78 12.80 10.98
C GLY A 89 14.28 12.55 10.77
N GLU A 90 13.86 11.95 9.67
CA GLU A 90 12.45 11.61 9.41
C GLU A 90 12.10 10.18 9.88
N ARG A 91 10.89 10.01 10.38
CA ARG A 91 10.45 8.75 11.01
C ARG A 91 9.29 8.06 10.30
N TYR A 92 8.64 8.74 9.34
CA TYR A 92 7.47 8.20 8.67
C TYR A 92 7.71 8.04 7.16
N MET A 93 7.37 6.88 6.65
CA MET A 93 7.21 6.60 5.22
C MET A 93 5.84 5.99 4.98
N ALA A 94 5.13 6.46 3.97
CA ALA A 94 3.85 5.87 3.61
C ALA A 94 4.01 4.39 3.23
N PRO A 95 3.23 3.46 3.82
CA PRO A 95 3.33 2.02 3.49
C PRO A 95 3.18 1.73 2.00
N GLY A 96 2.37 2.53 1.30
CA GLY A 96 2.20 2.43 -0.15
C GLY A 96 3.49 2.54 -0.97
N TYR A 97 4.57 3.10 -0.40
CA TYR A 97 5.86 3.15 -1.08
C TYR A 97 6.44 1.75 -1.32
N ALA A 98 6.46 0.89 -0.28
CA ALA A 98 6.93 -0.48 -0.43
C ALA A 98 6.04 -1.30 -1.39
N TRP A 99 4.73 -1.06 -1.31
CA TRP A 99 3.77 -1.74 -2.19
C TRP A 99 4.00 -1.41 -3.66
N LEU A 100 4.25 -0.14 -3.99
CA LEU A 100 4.56 0.27 -5.35
C LEU A 100 5.91 -0.30 -5.81
N MET A 101 6.93 -0.30 -4.94
CA MET A 101 8.23 -0.91 -5.27
C MET A 101 8.11 -2.42 -5.56
N MET A 102 7.38 -3.15 -4.71
CA MET A 102 7.13 -4.58 -4.94
C MET A 102 6.30 -4.81 -6.21
N GLY A 103 5.31 -3.97 -6.45
CA GLY A 103 4.44 -4.03 -7.62
C GLY A 103 5.16 -3.77 -8.95
N GLN A 104 6.37 -3.22 -8.96
CA GLN A 104 7.19 -3.15 -10.18
C GLN A 104 7.76 -4.50 -10.62
N LYS A 105 7.87 -5.45 -9.68
CA LYS A 105 8.56 -6.72 -9.92
C LYS A 105 7.67 -7.94 -9.77
N TYR A 106 6.63 -7.83 -8.95
CA TYR A 106 5.85 -8.97 -8.52
C TYR A 106 4.35 -8.72 -8.61
N ASN A 107 3.63 -9.79 -8.87
CA ASN A 107 2.18 -9.82 -8.81
C ASN A 107 1.67 -9.91 -7.36
N THR A 108 0.41 -9.55 -7.17
CA THR A 108 -0.36 -9.69 -5.93
C THR A 108 -1.63 -10.47 -6.25
N VAL A 109 -2.01 -11.42 -5.40
CA VAL A 109 -3.32 -12.07 -5.49
C VAL A 109 -4.36 -11.18 -4.82
N PHE A 110 -5.39 -10.80 -5.54
CA PHE A 110 -6.48 -9.97 -5.02
C PHE A 110 -7.71 -10.84 -4.74
N ILE A 111 -8.07 -10.99 -3.45
CA ILE A 111 -9.20 -11.80 -3.03
C ILE A 111 -10.36 -10.89 -2.63
N ASN A 112 -11.46 -10.96 -3.38
CA ASN A 112 -12.64 -10.14 -3.15
C ASN A 112 -13.50 -10.70 -1.98
N LYS A 113 -12.87 -10.94 -0.82
CA LYS A 113 -13.53 -11.37 0.42
C LYS A 113 -12.91 -10.63 1.60
N ALA A 114 -13.76 -10.16 2.51
CA ALA A 114 -13.32 -9.53 3.75
C ALA A 114 -13.08 -10.60 4.81
N TYR A 115 -11.85 -10.66 5.30
CA TYR A 115 -11.43 -11.58 6.36
C TYR A 115 -11.02 -10.87 7.64
N SER A 116 -10.99 -9.55 7.65
CA SER A 116 -10.61 -8.75 8.81
C SER A 116 -11.66 -7.67 9.06
N THR A 117 -11.99 -7.48 10.33
CA THR A 117 -12.88 -6.40 10.79
C THR A 117 -12.04 -5.34 11.48
N ILE A 118 -12.33 -4.07 11.17
CA ILE A 118 -11.63 -2.93 11.75
C ILE A 118 -12.60 -2.01 12.47
N GLU A 119 -12.08 -1.35 13.50
CA GLU A 119 -12.71 -0.22 14.16
C GLU A 119 -11.78 0.97 14.13
N TYR A 120 -12.15 2.02 13.39
CA TYR A 120 -11.31 3.22 13.30
C TYR A 120 -11.33 4.00 14.61
N GLN A 121 -10.18 4.09 15.23
CA GLN A 121 -9.97 4.93 16.40
C GLN A 121 -9.91 6.41 16.00
N LYS A 122 -10.42 7.29 16.88
CA LYS A 122 -10.45 8.74 16.64
C LYS A 122 -9.05 9.33 16.40
N ASP A 123 -8.03 8.78 17.04
CA ASP A 123 -6.65 9.24 17.00
C ASP A 123 -5.72 8.34 16.13
N GLY A 124 -6.30 7.49 15.29
CA GLY A 124 -5.56 6.54 14.44
C GLY A 124 -4.66 7.22 13.40
N ILE A 125 -3.57 6.53 13.03
CA ILE A 125 -2.57 6.99 12.03
C ILE A 125 -3.22 7.30 10.69
N SER A 126 -4.23 6.54 10.28
CA SER A 126 -4.94 6.74 9.02
C SER A 126 -5.63 8.09 8.96
N ARG A 127 -6.19 8.57 10.07
CA ARG A 127 -6.88 9.87 10.17
C ARG A 127 -5.88 11.03 10.19
N ASN A 128 -4.72 10.82 10.79
CA ASN A 128 -3.65 11.82 10.94
C ASN A 128 -2.58 11.74 9.84
N ASN A 129 -2.87 11.06 8.73
CA ASN A 129 -1.92 10.77 7.65
C ASN A 129 -1.21 12.04 7.11
N ILE A 130 -1.94 13.17 6.99
CA ILE A 130 -1.35 14.44 6.54
C ILE A 130 -0.34 14.96 7.55
N ILE A 131 -0.62 14.87 8.84
CA ILE A 131 0.27 15.31 9.93
C ILE A 131 1.57 14.50 9.91
N HIS A 132 1.46 13.15 9.82
CA HIS A 132 2.63 12.29 9.76
C HIS A 132 3.50 12.57 8.52
N ARG A 133 2.88 12.80 7.37
CA ARG A 133 3.60 13.17 6.13
C ARG A 133 4.24 14.56 6.22
N SER A 134 3.57 15.52 6.86
CA SER A 134 4.14 16.86 7.06
C SER A 134 5.33 16.86 8.03
N GLY A 135 5.34 15.93 9.01
CA GLY A 135 6.51 15.70 9.87
C GLY A 135 7.63 14.87 9.22
N SER A 136 7.41 14.37 8.00
CA SER A 136 8.40 13.61 7.22
C SER A 136 8.30 14.00 5.73
N PRO A 137 8.54 15.29 5.39
CA PRO A 137 8.24 15.82 4.07
C PRO A 137 9.14 15.24 2.97
N CYS A 138 10.41 14.94 3.23
CA CYS A 138 11.31 14.34 2.24
C CYS A 138 10.86 12.91 1.88
N ASN A 139 10.46 12.12 2.87
CA ASN A 139 9.91 10.79 2.62
C ASN A 139 8.55 10.86 1.89
N ALA A 140 7.72 11.85 2.21
CA ALA A 140 6.49 12.10 1.49
C ALA A 140 6.75 12.48 0.03
N MET A 141 7.75 13.32 -0.23
CA MET A 141 8.19 13.67 -1.58
C MET A 141 8.67 12.44 -2.36
N LYS A 142 9.53 11.60 -1.77
CA LYS A 142 9.98 10.33 -2.38
C LYS A 142 8.80 9.45 -2.77
N TYR A 143 7.84 9.29 -1.86
CA TYR A 143 6.63 8.51 -2.16
C TYR A 143 5.85 9.08 -3.34
N TYR A 144 5.56 10.39 -3.35
CA TYR A 144 4.74 10.99 -4.40
C TYR A 144 5.46 11.09 -5.74
N HIS A 145 6.77 11.29 -5.74
CA HIS A 145 7.58 11.20 -6.95
C HIS A 145 7.44 9.81 -7.57
N PHE A 146 7.72 8.77 -6.80
CA PHE A 146 7.62 7.39 -7.25
C PHE A 146 6.19 7.00 -7.67
N ALA A 147 5.18 7.47 -6.93
CA ALA A 147 3.78 7.28 -7.31
C ALA A 147 3.44 7.95 -8.65
N SER A 148 4.08 9.09 -8.97
CA SER A 148 3.90 9.75 -10.27
C SER A 148 4.48 8.93 -11.43
N GLU A 149 5.61 8.25 -11.20
CA GLU A 149 6.22 7.35 -12.19
C GLU A 149 5.39 6.09 -12.40
N CYS A 150 4.80 5.54 -11.33
CA CYS A 150 3.89 4.38 -11.40
C CYS A 150 2.51 4.73 -11.99
N SER A 151 2.18 6.01 -12.15
CA SER A 151 0.86 6.45 -12.65
C SER A 151 0.75 6.29 -14.16
N ARG A 152 -0.24 5.52 -14.63
CA ARG A 152 -0.55 5.35 -16.06
C ARG A 152 -1.50 6.43 -16.59
N GLY A 153 -2.36 6.96 -15.71
CA GLY A 153 -3.35 7.98 -16.05
C GLY A 153 -2.89 9.40 -15.70
N ILE A 154 -3.17 10.38 -16.59
CA ILE A 154 -2.76 11.77 -16.41
C ILE A 154 -3.25 12.37 -15.09
N PHE A 155 -4.47 12.04 -14.68
CA PHE A 155 -5.06 12.53 -13.43
C PHE A 155 -4.28 12.07 -12.19
N LEU A 156 -3.93 10.78 -12.10
CA LEU A 156 -3.16 10.23 -10.98
C LEU A 156 -1.74 10.80 -10.96
N LYS A 157 -1.14 10.96 -12.14
CA LYS A 157 0.17 11.57 -12.29
C LYS A 157 0.17 13.01 -11.76
N TRP A 158 -0.76 13.84 -12.21
CA TRP A 158 -0.89 15.21 -11.72
C TRP A 158 -1.21 15.29 -10.23
N LYS A 159 -2.09 14.42 -9.71
CA LYS A 159 -2.37 14.34 -8.29
C LYS A 159 -1.11 14.03 -7.48
N SER A 160 -0.27 13.13 -7.96
CA SER A 160 1.00 12.79 -7.31
C SER A 160 1.99 13.95 -7.37
N ILE A 161 2.12 14.62 -8.52
CA ILE A 161 2.98 15.79 -8.69
C ILE A 161 2.55 16.95 -7.77
N ILE A 162 1.26 17.24 -7.69
CA ILE A 162 0.72 18.31 -6.80
C ILE A 162 1.05 17.99 -5.34
N ASN A 163 0.88 16.73 -4.91
CA ASN A 163 1.23 16.33 -3.55
C ASN A 163 2.75 16.36 -3.32
N TYR A 164 3.58 16.03 -4.30
CA TYR A 164 5.03 16.21 -4.21
C TYR A 164 5.37 17.67 -3.87
N TYR A 165 4.87 18.62 -4.63
CA TYR A 165 5.12 20.04 -4.37
C TYR A 165 4.50 20.55 -3.07
N ARG A 166 3.35 20.02 -2.66
CA ARG A 166 2.77 20.30 -1.34
C ARG A 166 3.77 20.01 -0.22
N PHE A 167 4.42 18.86 -0.22
CA PHE A 167 5.40 18.51 0.81
C PHE A 167 6.76 19.16 0.58
N TYR A 168 7.12 19.50 -0.65
CA TYR A 168 8.28 20.30 -0.93
C TYR A 168 8.26 21.65 -0.20
N PHE A 169 7.13 22.32 -0.15
CA PHE A 169 6.99 23.59 0.59
C PHE A 169 6.97 23.41 2.12
N HIS A 170 6.71 22.19 2.62
CA HIS A 170 6.80 21.87 4.04
C HIS A 170 8.21 21.46 4.50
N SER A 171 9.12 21.16 3.57
CA SER A 171 10.47 20.74 3.95
C SER A 171 11.30 21.94 4.40
N SER A 172 12.19 21.72 5.39
CA SER A 172 13.22 22.71 5.73
C SER A 172 14.19 22.92 4.58
N ARG A 173 14.95 24.04 4.61
CA ARG A 173 15.93 24.35 3.56
C ARG A 173 17.01 23.27 3.43
N GLU A 174 17.49 22.74 4.57
CA GLU A 174 18.45 21.64 4.61
C GLU A 174 17.91 20.33 4.05
N ASN A 175 16.67 20.00 4.41
CA ASN A 175 16.00 18.79 3.90
C ASN A 175 15.66 18.89 2.41
N LYS A 176 15.48 20.10 1.85
CA LYS A 176 15.28 20.28 0.42
C LYS A 176 16.51 19.91 -0.40
N ILE A 177 17.71 20.19 0.11
CA ILE A 177 18.98 19.87 -0.55
C ILE A 177 19.21 18.36 -0.60
N HIS A 178 18.85 17.65 0.46
CA HIS A 178 19.02 16.19 0.56
C HIS A 178 17.85 15.38 -0.01
N GLY A 179 16.69 16.00 -0.22
CA GLY A 179 15.52 15.37 -0.82
C GLY A 179 15.34 15.64 -2.33
N GLY A 180 16.18 16.49 -2.88
CA GLY A 180 16.27 16.70 -4.34
C GLY A 180 16.91 15.47 -4.98
N ILE A 181 16.20 14.87 -5.91
CA ILE A 181 16.68 13.81 -6.81
C ILE A 181 17.48 14.46 -7.91
#